data_0b4d6a40c940bc1258bcef6d1b8d308c
#
_entry.id   0b4d6a40c940bc1258bcef6d1b8d308c
#
_cell.length_a   1.000
_cell.length_b   1.000
_cell.length_c   1.000
_cell.angle_alpha   90.00
_cell.angle_beta   90.00
_cell.angle_gamma   90.00
#
_symmetry.space_group_name_H-M   'P 1'
#
loop_
_entity.id
_entity.type
_entity.pdbx_description
1 polymer ?
#
loop_
_entity_poly.entity_id
_entity_poly.type
_entity_poly.pdbx_seq_one_letter_code
_entity_poly.pdbx_strand_id
1 'polypeptide(L)'
;MPFAHDHLLGIEHLSPGDITTLLDLAGQYADMGRGGAKHSDALAGLTQINMFFETSTRTQASFELAGKRLGADVMSMSMQASSIKKGETLIDTALTLNAMHPDLLVVRHPHSGAVDLLA
;
A
#
# COMPACT_ATOMS: atom_id res chain seq x y z
N MET A 1 9.25 -16.74 -10.45
CA MET A 1 9.10 -15.75 -11.53
C MET A 1 8.99 -14.36 -10.94
N PRO A 2 9.65 -13.36 -11.50
CA PRO A 2 9.49 -12.00 -11.02
C PRO A 2 8.07 -11.51 -11.31
N PHE A 3 7.51 -10.78 -10.36
CA PHE A 3 6.23 -10.13 -10.52
C PHE A 3 6.42 -8.91 -11.42
N ALA A 4 5.75 -8.88 -12.56
CA ALA A 4 6.05 -7.93 -13.64
C ALA A 4 5.22 -6.63 -13.60
N HIS A 5 4.50 -6.38 -12.52
CA HIS A 5 3.63 -5.22 -12.40
C HIS A 5 4.22 -4.18 -11.45
N ASP A 6 4.21 -2.93 -11.89
CA ASP A 6 4.66 -1.81 -11.05
C ASP A 6 3.56 -1.35 -10.10
N HIS A 7 2.30 -1.56 -10.48
CA HIS A 7 1.14 -1.17 -9.69
C HIS A 7 0.17 -2.33 -9.57
N LEU A 8 -0.50 -2.43 -8.42
CA LEU A 8 -1.57 -3.39 -8.18
C LEU A 8 -2.87 -2.61 -7.99
N LEU A 9 -3.60 -2.39 -9.07
CA LEU A 9 -4.80 -1.55 -9.09
C LEU A 9 -6.09 -2.36 -9.12
N GLY A 10 -5.99 -3.67 -9.37
CA GLY A 10 -7.10 -4.60 -9.44
C GLY A 10 -6.57 -5.94 -9.91
N ILE A 11 -7.44 -6.92 -10.01
CA ILE A 11 -7.04 -8.28 -10.43
C ILE A 11 -7.20 -8.52 -11.92
N GLU A 12 -7.81 -7.59 -12.65
CA GLU A 12 -8.13 -7.74 -14.07
C GLU A 12 -6.90 -7.95 -14.95
N HIS A 13 -5.79 -7.34 -14.57
CA HIS A 13 -4.54 -7.39 -15.32
C HIS A 13 -3.57 -8.44 -14.81
N LEU A 14 -3.98 -9.22 -13.80
CA LEU A 14 -3.16 -10.28 -13.24
C LEU A 14 -3.45 -11.61 -13.92
N SER A 15 -2.39 -12.33 -14.26
CA SER A 15 -2.52 -13.72 -14.71
C SER A 15 -2.75 -14.64 -13.49
N PRO A 16 -3.27 -15.87 -13.71
CA PRO A 16 -3.32 -16.86 -12.62
C PRO A 16 -1.96 -17.10 -11.98
N GLY A 17 -0.88 -17.06 -12.76
CA GLY A 17 0.47 -17.19 -12.25
C GLY A 17 0.88 -16.04 -11.34
N ASP A 18 0.48 -14.80 -11.67
CA ASP A 18 0.72 -13.63 -10.83
C ASP A 18 0.02 -13.78 -9.48
N ILE A 19 -1.23 -14.21 -9.50
CA ILE A 19 -2.02 -14.42 -8.28
C ILE A 19 -1.38 -15.50 -7.41
N THR A 20 -0.98 -16.61 -8.01
CA THR A 20 -0.31 -17.70 -7.31
C THR A 20 1.00 -17.22 -6.68
N THR A 21 1.79 -16.43 -7.40
CA THR A 21 3.03 -15.86 -6.89
C THR A 21 2.78 -15.03 -5.64
N LEU A 22 1.76 -14.18 -5.65
CA LEU A 22 1.41 -13.36 -4.49
C LEU A 22 0.96 -14.21 -3.31
N LEU A 23 0.13 -15.22 -3.55
CA LEU A 23 -0.37 -16.11 -2.50
C LEU A 23 0.76 -16.96 -1.90
N ASP A 24 1.67 -17.46 -2.71
CA ASP A 24 2.82 -18.23 -2.23
C ASP A 24 3.73 -17.36 -1.37
N LEU A 25 3.99 -16.13 -1.79
CA LEU A 25 4.80 -15.19 -1.03
C LEU A 25 4.14 -14.84 0.30
N ALA A 26 2.82 -14.62 0.29
CA ALA A 26 2.05 -14.37 1.50
C ALA A 26 2.16 -15.55 2.48
N GLY A 27 2.10 -16.78 1.95
CA GLY A 27 2.27 -18.00 2.76
C GLY A 27 3.65 -18.07 3.41
N GLN A 28 4.70 -17.72 2.67
CA GLN A 28 6.07 -17.71 3.20
C GLN A 28 6.21 -16.71 4.36
N TYR A 29 5.68 -15.50 4.23
CA TYR A 29 5.73 -14.51 5.30
C TYR A 29 4.88 -14.91 6.51
N ALA A 30 3.72 -15.52 6.28
CA ALA A 30 2.89 -16.04 7.37
C ALA A 30 3.63 -17.11 8.17
N ASP A 31 4.35 -18.02 7.50
CA ASP A 31 5.14 -19.06 8.13
C ASP A 31 6.31 -18.47 8.93
N MET A 32 6.98 -17.46 8.40
CA MET A 32 8.03 -16.74 9.12
C MET A 32 7.51 -16.13 10.43
N GLY A 33 6.34 -15.51 10.39
CA GLY A 33 5.71 -14.91 11.56
C GLY A 33 5.38 -15.95 12.63
N ARG A 34 4.86 -17.09 12.22
CA ARG A 34 4.57 -18.20 13.14
C ARG A 34 5.85 -18.81 13.74
N GLY A 35 6.94 -18.81 12.98
CA GLY A 35 8.23 -19.28 13.44
C GLY A 35 9.00 -18.31 14.34
N GLY A 36 8.45 -17.15 14.66
CA GLY A 36 9.05 -16.13 15.51
C GLY A 36 9.88 -15.09 14.80
N ALA A 37 10.12 -15.22 13.49
CA ALA A 37 10.84 -14.25 12.69
C ALA A 37 9.88 -13.16 12.21
N LYS A 38 9.64 -12.15 13.06
CA LYS A 38 8.64 -11.10 12.80
C LYS A 38 9.16 -9.96 11.94
N HIS A 39 10.46 -9.88 11.72
CA HIS A 39 11.07 -8.78 10.97
C HIS A 39 11.88 -9.30 9.80
N SER A 40 11.85 -8.54 8.71
CA SER A 40 12.63 -8.78 7.52
C SER A 40 13.18 -7.43 7.04
N ASP A 41 14.26 -7.44 6.30
CA ASP A 41 14.85 -6.24 5.70
C ASP A 41 14.46 -6.08 4.23
N ALA A 42 13.44 -6.80 3.76
CA ALA A 42 13.03 -6.80 2.35
C ALA A 42 12.74 -5.39 1.81
N LEU A 43 12.19 -4.50 2.66
CA LEU A 43 11.87 -3.12 2.28
C LEU A 43 12.74 -2.10 3.04
N ALA A 44 13.89 -2.50 3.56
CA ALA A 44 14.79 -1.60 4.27
C ALA A 44 15.21 -0.43 3.37
N GLY A 45 15.13 0.79 3.91
CA GLY A 45 15.48 2.00 3.17
C GLY A 45 14.37 2.53 2.26
N LEU A 46 13.23 1.85 2.16
CA LEU A 46 12.09 2.28 1.36
C LEU A 46 11.05 2.98 2.22
N THR A 47 10.31 3.90 1.60
CA THR A 47 9.23 4.65 2.25
C THR A 47 7.88 4.16 1.75
N GLN A 48 7.02 3.77 2.68
CA GLN A 48 5.64 3.37 2.41
C GLN A 48 4.69 4.41 2.99
N ILE A 49 3.78 4.91 2.16
CA ILE A 49 2.72 5.81 2.62
C ILE A 49 1.39 5.09 2.47
N ASN A 50 0.65 4.98 3.58
CA ASN A 50 -0.71 4.46 3.59
C ASN A 50 -1.68 5.64 3.61
N MET A 51 -2.52 5.75 2.59
CA MET A 51 -3.43 6.87 2.45
C MET A 51 -4.86 6.36 2.34
N PHE A 52 -5.63 6.58 3.41
CA PHE A 52 -6.99 6.07 3.53
C PHE A 52 -7.99 7.21 3.53
N PHE A 53 -8.88 7.22 2.54
CA PHE A 53 -9.94 8.21 2.37
C PHE A 53 -11.25 7.78 2.99
N GLU A 54 -11.29 6.59 3.58
CA GLU A 54 -12.43 6.10 4.34
C GLU A 54 -11.94 5.34 5.56
N THR A 55 -12.77 5.23 6.58
CA THR A 55 -12.41 4.57 7.82
C THR A 55 -12.32 3.07 7.62
N SER A 56 -11.14 2.49 7.84
CA SER A 56 -10.93 1.05 7.82
C SER A 56 -9.75 0.72 8.72
N THR A 57 -10.02 0.66 10.01
CA THR A 57 -8.98 0.43 11.04
C THR A 57 -8.22 -0.87 10.81
N ARG A 58 -8.94 -1.95 10.50
CA ARG A 58 -8.32 -3.27 10.28
C ARG A 58 -7.35 -3.25 9.10
N THR A 59 -7.80 -2.73 7.96
CA THR A 59 -6.98 -2.70 6.75
C THR A 59 -5.79 -1.78 6.92
N GLN A 60 -6.00 -0.59 7.47
CA GLN A 60 -4.93 0.36 7.72
C GLN A 60 -3.88 -0.21 8.65
N ALA A 61 -4.30 -0.83 9.77
CA ALA A 61 -3.39 -1.45 10.73
C ALA A 61 -2.61 -2.60 10.10
N SER A 62 -3.24 -3.41 9.26
CA SER A 62 -2.58 -4.53 8.58
C SER A 62 -1.45 -4.06 7.66
N PHE A 63 -1.70 -3.04 6.84
CA PHE A 63 -0.68 -2.51 5.94
C PHE A 63 0.43 -1.78 6.69
N GLU A 64 0.09 -1.04 7.74
CA GLU A 64 1.10 -0.36 8.57
C GLU A 64 2.04 -1.38 9.21
N LEU A 65 1.48 -2.40 9.84
CA LEU A 65 2.27 -3.43 10.51
C LEU A 65 3.11 -4.22 9.51
N ALA A 66 2.55 -4.57 8.35
CA ALA A 66 3.27 -5.30 7.31
C ALA A 66 4.49 -4.52 6.83
N GLY A 67 4.34 -3.23 6.53
CA GLY A 67 5.45 -2.39 6.10
C GLY A 67 6.55 -2.29 7.14
N LYS A 68 6.18 -2.09 8.40
CA LYS A 68 7.15 -2.01 9.50
C LYS A 68 7.90 -3.32 9.70
N ARG A 69 7.21 -4.44 9.60
CA ARG A 69 7.84 -5.77 9.72
C ARG A 69 8.78 -6.08 8.57
N LEU A 70 8.57 -5.48 7.41
CA LEU A 70 9.47 -5.61 6.25
C LEU A 70 10.62 -4.60 6.25
N GLY A 71 10.70 -3.75 7.26
CA GLY A 71 11.78 -2.79 7.40
C GLY A 71 11.56 -1.44 6.73
N ALA A 72 10.36 -1.19 6.18
CA ALA A 72 10.05 0.09 5.57
C ALA A 72 9.82 1.19 6.60
N ASP A 73 10.11 2.44 6.21
CA ASP A 73 9.61 3.59 6.94
C ASP A 73 8.14 3.80 6.54
N VAL A 74 7.23 3.71 7.49
CA VAL A 74 5.79 3.74 7.22
C VAL A 74 5.16 4.99 7.80
N MET A 75 4.40 5.70 6.96
CA MET A 75 3.57 6.82 7.38
C MET A 75 2.12 6.53 6.97
N SER A 76 1.20 6.56 7.94
CA SER A 76 -0.22 6.37 7.66
C SER A 76 -0.95 7.70 7.76
N MET A 77 -1.79 7.99 6.76
CA MET A 77 -2.59 9.20 6.69
C MET A 77 -4.06 8.84 6.55
N SER A 78 -4.89 9.42 7.42
CA SER A 78 -6.34 9.34 7.29
C SER A 78 -6.85 10.65 6.70
N MET A 79 -7.41 10.57 5.49
CA MET A 79 -7.94 11.73 4.80
C MET A 79 -9.44 11.83 5.07
N GLN A 80 -9.84 12.83 5.84
CA GLN A 80 -11.24 13.05 6.16
C GLN A 80 -11.92 13.91 5.10
N ALA A 81 -13.25 13.80 5.00
CA ALA A 81 -14.04 14.58 4.07
C ALA A 81 -13.82 16.10 4.22
N SER A 82 -13.46 16.56 5.41
CA SER A 82 -13.17 17.97 5.67
C SER A 82 -11.93 18.47 4.91
N SER A 83 -10.95 17.62 4.68
CA SER A 83 -9.77 17.98 3.90
C SER A 83 -10.10 18.12 2.42
N ILE A 84 -11.02 17.31 1.91
CA ILE A 84 -11.52 17.40 0.54
C ILE A 84 -12.32 18.69 0.35
N LYS A 85 -13.10 19.09 1.35
CA LYS A 85 -13.93 20.30 1.30
C LYS A 85 -13.14 21.61 1.30
N LYS A 86 -11.86 21.58 1.62
CA LYS A 86 -10.98 22.76 1.59
C LYS A 86 -10.42 23.06 0.20
N GLY A 87 -10.98 22.43 -0.85
CA GLY A 87 -10.57 22.64 -2.23
C GLY A 87 -9.34 21.86 -2.66
N GLU A 88 -8.82 20.98 -1.81
CA GLU A 88 -7.73 20.11 -2.15
C GLU A 88 -8.25 18.97 -3.05
N THR A 89 -7.73 18.88 -4.28
CA THR A 89 -8.09 17.82 -5.21
C THR A 89 -7.22 16.58 -4.96
N LEU A 90 -7.67 15.42 -5.48
CA LEU A 90 -6.87 14.20 -5.44
C LEU A 90 -5.54 14.39 -6.15
N ILE A 91 -5.52 15.18 -7.24
CA ILE A 91 -4.29 15.50 -7.97
C ILE A 91 -3.34 16.34 -7.11
N ASP A 92 -3.86 17.34 -6.38
CA ASP A 92 -3.05 18.16 -5.46
C ASP A 92 -2.41 17.28 -4.37
N THR A 93 -3.18 16.37 -3.81
CA THR A 93 -2.67 15.40 -2.84
C THR A 93 -1.58 14.53 -3.45
N ALA A 94 -1.78 14.04 -4.67
CA ALA A 94 -0.80 13.22 -5.36
C ALA A 94 0.51 13.97 -5.59
N LEU A 95 0.44 15.24 -5.99
CA LEU A 95 1.63 16.07 -6.19
C LEU A 95 2.41 16.29 -4.88
N THR A 96 1.70 16.52 -3.80
CA THR A 96 2.31 16.67 -2.46
C THR A 96 3.02 15.38 -2.04
N LEU A 97 2.38 14.23 -2.23
CA LEU A 97 2.96 12.93 -1.91
C LEU A 97 4.17 12.64 -2.79
N ASN A 98 4.10 12.97 -4.07
CA ASN A 98 5.21 12.75 -4.99
C ASN A 98 6.46 13.53 -4.56
N ALA A 99 6.28 14.71 -3.97
CA ALA A 99 7.38 15.50 -3.44
C ALA A 99 8.10 14.82 -2.27
N MET A 100 7.42 13.90 -1.57
CA MET A 100 8.01 13.10 -0.48
C MET A 100 8.75 11.87 -0.98
N HIS A 101 8.68 11.58 -2.27
CA HIS A 101 9.33 10.43 -2.93
C HIS A 101 9.01 9.08 -2.27
N PRO A 102 7.73 8.70 -2.11
CA PRO A 102 7.41 7.38 -1.58
C PRO A 102 7.78 6.31 -2.61
N ASP A 103 8.24 5.17 -2.12
CA ASP A 103 8.52 4.01 -2.96
C ASP A 103 7.26 3.14 -3.14
N LEU A 104 6.37 3.16 -2.15
CA LEU A 104 5.16 2.38 -2.13
C LEU A 104 4.01 3.22 -1.58
N LEU A 105 2.91 3.23 -2.30
CA LEU A 105 1.69 3.94 -1.89
C LEU A 105 0.55 2.94 -1.77
N VAL A 106 -0.06 2.85 -0.58
CA VAL A 106 -1.23 2.03 -0.33
C VAL A 106 -2.43 2.96 -0.18
N VAL A 107 -3.42 2.81 -1.04
CA VAL A 107 -4.56 3.73 -1.10
C VAL A 107 -5.87 2.98 -0.97
N ARG A 108 -6.75 3.50 -0.12
CA ARG A 108 -8.15 3.09 -0.07
C ARG A 108 -9.02 4.32 -0.27
N HIS A 109 -9.85 4.29 -1.30
CA HIS A 109 -10.69 5.42 -1.69
C HIS A 109 -12.09 4.94 -2.04
N PRO A 110 -13.16 5.64 -1.63
CA PRO A 110 -14.53 5.21 -1.90
C PRO A 110 -14.96 5.38 -3.36
N HIS A 111 -14.25 6.20 -4.14
CA HIS A 111 -14.62 6.46 -5.52
C HIS A 111 -13.87 5.58 -6.50
N SER A 112 -14.61 5.00 -7.44
CA SER A 112 -14.04 4.22 -8.54
C SER A 112 -13.10 5.07 -9.38
N GLY A 113 -11.96 4.52 -9.78
CA GLY A 113 -10.98 5.20 -10.62
C GLY A 113 -9.99 6.09 -9.88
N ALA A 114 -10.20 6.37 -8.58
CA ALA A 114 -9.29 7.23 -7.82
C ALA A 114 -7.87 6.64 -7.73
N VAL A 115 -7.78 5.34 -7.51
CA VAL A 115 -6.48 4.64 -7.41
C VAL A 115 -5.75 4.66 -8.75
N ASP A 116 -6.47 4.47 -9.85
CA ASP A 116 -5.90 4.55 -11.20
C ASP A 116 -5.33 5.94 -11.48
N LEU A 117 -6.01 6.98 -11.01
CA LEU A 117 -5.57 8.36 -11.20
C LEU A 117 -4.26 8.64 -10.45
N LEU A 118 -4.06 8.03 -9.28
CA LEU A 118 -2.86 8.21 -8.47
C LEU A 118 -1.66 7.43 -9.00
N ALA A 119 -1.90 6.40 -9.75
CA ALA A 119 -0.85 5.54 -10.28
C ALA A 119 0.02 6.22 -11.33
#